data_8359839ed5e0711a33b355be7221ceb3
#
_entry.id   8359839ed5e0711a33b355be7221ceb3
#
_cell.length_a   1.000
_cell.length_b   1.000
_cell.length_c   1.000
_cell.angle_alpha   90.00
_cell.angle_beta   90.00
_cell.angle_gamma   90.00
#
_symmetry.space_group_name_H-M   'P 1'
#
loop_
_entity.id
_entity.type
_entity.pdbx_description
1 polymer ?
#
loop_
_entity_poly.entity_id
_entity_poly.type
_entity_poly.pdbx_seq_one_letter_code
_entity_poly.pdbx_strand_id
1 'polypeptide(L)'
;MKRLIGRLLGLALCFGLLGFALSAPAFKTKKQGEKVVIAGIGKSIHAYWREVELGMRAAEKKLKGCQVRWFVPPKEDVRAQVSTFESFIAQGVDAIVIGPSNPAAIKGAVKKALSAGIPVITFDTDAPDSGRLLYVGTDNYKAGYEAGKVMVKVLNGKGKVAICTGSLTALNSVQRMEGFKAALKGTQVQIVETYNDGEDKAKALANAQAALQKYPDLSGFYGVYAFNGPACAQAVKMAGKAGKVKIVCFDTTAEHMQLIKQGLITATIGQRPFMMGYRSTEILYRMVTEGVDKVLRDLKMDKLPPEKRHLDTGIDIVTKANMEAYRKQLLKLGIPVQGW
;
A
#
# COMPACT_ATOMS: atom_id res chain seq x y z
N MET A 1 66.70 56.70 -27.75
CA MET A 1 67.53 55.50 -27.96
C MET A 1 67.35 54.51 -26.78
N LYS A 2 67.28 53.28 -27.11
CA LYS A 2 67.22 52.06 -26.23
C LYS A 2 65.91 51.73 -25.59
N ARG A 3 65.30 50.72 -26.18
CA ARG A 3 64.16 49.88 -25.78
C ARG A 3 64.50 49.05 -24.56
N LEU A 4 63.61 48.97 -23.61
CA LEU A 4 63.62 47.88 -22.59
C LEU A 4 62.32 47.13 -22.62
N ILE A 5 62.37 45.89 -23.06
CA ILE A 5 61.28 44.93 -23.16
C ILE A 5 61.13 44.27 -21.79
N GLY A 6 60.05 44.57 -21.14
CA GLY A 6 59.63 43.86 -19.90
C GLY A 6 58.82 42.61 -20.22
N ARG A 7 59.34 41.43 -19.88
CA ARG A 7 58.63 40.14 -19.93
C ARG A 7 57.60 40.03 -18.80
N LEU A 8 56.34 40.03 -19.12
CA LEU A 8 55.27 39.59 -18.19
C LEU A 8 55.17 38.06 -18.18
N LEU A 9 55.57 37.45 -17.05
CA LEU A 9 55.23 36.05 -16.76
C LEU A 9 53.78 35.97 -16.32
N GLY A 10 52.97 35.38 -17.19
CA GLY A 10 51.61 35.01 -16.82
C GLY A 10 51.60 33.74 -15.95
N LEU A 11 51.28 33.88 -14.68
CA LEU A 11 50.97 32.75 -13.80
C LEU A 11 49.53 32.30 -14.09
N ALA A 12 49.36 31.22 -14.86
CA ALA A 12 48.08 30.57 -15.02
C ALA A 12 47.77 29.77 -13.72
N LEU A 13 46.89 30.31 -12.85
CA LEU A 13 46.31 29.57 -11.75
C LEU A 13 45.29 28.55 -12.33
N CYS A 14 45.72 27.29 -12.44
CA CYS A 14 44.80 26.19 -12.66
C CYS A 14 43.98 25.96 -11.36
N PHE A 15 42.78 26.52 -11.29
CA PHE A 15 41.78 26.09 -10.33
C PHE A 15 41.29 24.70 -10.72
N GLY A 16 41.92 23.68 -10.12
CA GLY A 16 41.37 22.33 -10.17
C GLY A 16 40.02 22.30 -9.48
N LEU A 17 38.94 22.25 -10.25
CA LEU A 17 37.61 21.89 -9.78
C LEU A 17 37.68 20.43 -9.29
N LEU A 18 38.02 20.22 -8.01
CA LEU A 18 37.72 18.97 -7.30
C LEU A 18 36.19 18.86 -7.24
N GLY A 19 35.62 18.21 -8.24
CA GLY A 19 34.26 17.75 -8.19
C GLY A 19 34.13 16.77 -7.02
N PHE A 20 33.63 17.22 -5.89
CA PHE A 20 33.12 16.34 -4.85
C PHE A 20 31.93 15.60 -5.48
N ALA A 21 32.19 14.42 -6.04
CA ALA A 21 31.16 13.44 -6.26
C ALA A 21 30.63 13.10 -4.88
N LEU A 22 29.46 13.66 -4.52
CA LEU A 22 28.67 13.21 -3.39
C LEU A 22 28.33 11.74 -3.66
N SER A 23 29.18 10.81 -3.20
CA SER A 23 28.87 9.40 -3.21
C SER A 23 27.59 9.23 -2.40
N ALA A 24 26.59 8.61 -3.01
CA ALA A 24 25.38 8.22 -2.27
C ALA A 24 25.80 7.48 -0.99
N PRO A 25 25.19 7.77 0.15
CA PRO A 25 25.59 7.13 1.41
C PRO A 25 25.50 5.62 1.25
N ALA A 26 26.61 4.95 1.54
CA ALA A 26 26.66 3.49 1.50
C ALA A 26 25.73 2.94 2.60
N PHE A 27 24.80 2.06 2.21
CA PHE A 27 23.96 1.38 3.18
C PHE A 27 24.80 0.51 4.09
N LYS A 28 24.50 0.54 5.38
CA LYS A 28 25.19 -0.31 6.37
C LYS A 28 24.81 -1.77 6.11
N THR A 29 25.82 -2.64 6.06
CA THR A 29 25.63 -4.08 5.94
C THR A 29 26.02 -4.78 7.22
N LYS A 30 25.30 -5.84 7.57
CA LYS A 30 25.57 -6.74 8.70
C LYS A 30 25.83 -8.15 8.20
N LYS A 31 26.59 -8.93 8.95
CA LYS A 31 26.80 -10.35 8.62
C LYS A 31 25.50 -11.13 8.87
N GLN A 32 25.30 -12.18 8.11
CA GLN A 32 24.16 -13.08 8.32
C GLN A 32 24.22 -13.70 9.72
N GLY A 33 23.12 -13.58 10.46
CA GLY A 33 23.01 -14.05 11.85
C GLY A 33 23.31 -13.00 12.91
N GLU A 34 23.85 -11.83 12.56
CA GLU A 34 23.87 -10.68 13.45
C GLU A 34 22.44 -10.15 13.67
N LYS A 35 22.24 -9.42 14.76
CA LYS A 35 20.94 -8.82 15.07
C LYS A 35 20.58 -7.74 14.05
N VAL A 36 19.50 -7.96 13.29
CA VAL A 36 18.91 -7.02 12.32
C VAL A 36 17.55 -6.56 12.83
N VAL A 37 17.40 -5.27 13.11
CA VAL A 37 16.15 -4.67 13.61
C VAL A 37 15.41 -4.00 12.45
N ILE A 38 14.24 -4.52 12.11
CA ILE A 38 13.38 -4.00 11.05
C ILE A 38 12.14 -3.37 11.68
N ALA A 39 11.94 -2.08 11.42
CA ALA A 39 10.75 -1.35 11.89
C ALA A 39 9.64 -1.35 10.82
N GLY A 40 8.42 -1.67 11.23
CA GLY A 40 7.21 -1.58 10.42
C GLY A 40 6.22 -0.56 10.98
N ILE A 41 5.67 0.27 10.11
CA ILE A 41 4.70 1.31 10.47
C ILE A 41 3.45 1.15 9.59
N GLY A 42 2.32 0.79 10.20
CA GLY A 42 1.02 0.73 9.54
C GLY A 42 0.19 2.00 9.81
N LYS A 43 -1.09 2.01 9.38
CA LYS A 43 -1.94 3.21 9.43
C LYS A 43 -2.82 3.30 10.67
N SER A 44 -3.36 2.16 11.15
CA SER A 44 -4.32 2.16 12.26
C SER A 44 -4.44 0.78 12.91
N ILE A 45 -5.05 0.71 14.10
CA ILE A 45 -5.44 -0.55 14.71
C ILE A 45 -6.64 -1.11 13.94
N HIS A 46 -6.39 -2.07 13.05
CA HIS A 46 -7.39 -2.74 12.22
C HIS A 46 -6.96 -4.17 11.89
N ALA A 47 -7.91 -5.07 11.61
CA ALA A 47 -7.64 -6.47 11.26
C ALA A 47 -6.67 -6.62 10.08
N TYR A 48 -6.77 -5.76 9.07
CA TYR A 48 -5.87 -5.70 7.92
C TYR A 48 -4.40 -5.50 8.36
N TRP A 49 -4.13 -4.50 9.20
CA TRP A 49 -2.78 -4.22 9.70
C TRP A 49 -2.26 -5.28 10.65
N ARG A 50 -3.16 -5.94 11.37
CA ARG A 50 -2.79 -7.13 12.17
C ARG A 50 -2.29 -8.26 11.29
N GLU A 51 -2.89 -8.47 10.13
CA GLU A 51 -2.45 -9.49 9.16
C GLU A 51 -1.08 -9.14 8.55
N VAL A 52 -0.82 -7.85 8.25
CA VAL A 52 0.51 -7.36 7.85
C VAL A 52 1.55 -7.69 8.93
N GLU A 53 1.26 -7.36 10.19
CA GLU A 53 2.15 -7.67 11.32
C GLU A 53 2.42 -9.17 11.43
N LEU A 54 1.41 -10.03 11.29
CA LEU A 54 1.58 -11.48 11.32
C LEU A 54 2.56 -11.94 10.22
N GLY A 55 2.50 -11.35 9.04
CA GLY A 55 3.45 -11.60 7.96
C GLY A 55 4.88 -11.22 8.35
N MET A 56 5.07 -10.04 8.93
CA MET A 56 6.37 -9.59 9.42
C MET A 56 6.92 -10.52 10.51
N ARG A 57 6.08 -10.93 11.47
CA ARG A 57 6.45 -11.87 12.54
C ARG A 57 6.78 -13.27 12.00
N ALA A 58 6.09 -13.71 10.96
CA ALA A 58 6.38 -14.98 10.31
C ALA A 58 7.76 -14.97 9.62
N ALA A 59 8.13 -13.86 8.98
CA ALA A 59 9.46 -13.67 8.41
C ALA A 59 10.54 -13.59 9.51
N GLU A 60 10.28 -12.83 10.59
CA GLU A 60 11.16 -12.73 11.76
C GLU A 60 11.56 -14.11 12.29
N LYS A 61 10.60 -15.02 12.45
CA LYS A 61 10.85 -16.39 12.94
C LYS A 61 11.74 -17.22 12.01
N LYS A 62 11.72 -16.94 10.71
CA LYS A 62 12.51 -17.69 9.71
C LYS A 62 13.90 -17.11 9.49
N LEU A 63 14.08 -15.82 9.73
CA LEU A 63 15.32 -15.10 9.43
C LEU A 63 16.19 -15.01 10.69
N LYS A 64 17.33 -15.70 10.67
CA LYS A 64 18.22 -15.76 11.83
C LYS A 64 18.74 -14.37 12.23
N GLY A 65 18.50 -13.97 13.47
CA GLY A 65 18.90 -12.67 14.01
C GLY A 65 17.94 -11.51 13.64
N CYS A 66 16.88 -11.75 12.88
CA CYS A 66 15.88 -10.72 12.58
C CYS A 66 15.03 -10.39 13.81
N GLN A 67 14.81 -9.10 14.04
CA GLN A 67 13.89 -8.58 15.06
C GLN A 67 12.98 -7.55 14.44
N VAL A 68 11.66 -7.74 14.57
CA VAL A 68 10.65 -6.81 14.07
C VAL A 68 10.19 -5.89 15.19
N ARG A 69 10.16 -4.57 14.91
CA ARG A 69 9.44 -3.56 15.70
C ARG A 69 8.23 -3.11 14.90
N TRP A 70 7.06 -3.17 15.51
CA TRP A 70 5.81 -2.82 14.85
C TRP A 70 5.12 -1.66 15.55
N PHE A 71 4.57 -0.74 14.76
CA PHE A 71 3.77 0.37 15.25
C PHE A 71 2.57 0.62 14.33
N VAL A 72 1.41 0.84 14.95
CA VAL A 72 0.21 1.42 14.35
C VAL A 72 -0.42 2.38 15.34
N PRO A 73 -0.88 3.58 14.91
CA PRO A 73 -1.65 4.47 15.77
C PRO A 73 -3.06 3.90 16.01
N PRO A 74 -3.78 4.32 17.05
CA PRO A 74 -5.15 3.89 17.32
C PRO A 74 -6.13 4.15 16.17
N LYS A 75 -5.95 5.27 15.47
CA LYS A 75 -6.64 5.65 14.23
C LYS A 75 -5.62 6.24 13.26
N GLU A 76 -5.98 6.41 12.01
CA GLU A 76 -5.07 6.99 11.02
C GLU A 76 -4.60 8.38 11.48
N ASP A 77 -3.27 8.52 11.63
CA ASP A 77 -2.62 9.74 12.12
C ASP A 77 -1.26 9.93 11.44
N VAL A 78 -1.22 10.87 10.51
CA VAL A 78 -0.02 11.22 9.75
C VAL A 78 1.12 11.70 10.64
N ARG A 79 0.81 12.50 11.68
CA ARG A 79 1.83 13.05 12.60
C ARG A 79 2.44 11.94 13.44
N ALA A 80 1.61 11.03 13.95
CA ALA A 80 2.08 9.87 14.71
C ALA A 80 2.97 8.98 13.85
N GLN A 81 2.64 8.75 12.57
CA GLN A 81 3.50 7.99 11.65
C GLN A 81 4.86 8.66 11.46
N VAL A 82 4.90 9.97 11.16
CA VAL A 82 6.16 10.71 10.93
C VAL A 82 7.01 10.72 12.21
N SER A 83 6.44 11.03 13.36
CA SER A 83 7.14 11.05 14.66
C SER A 83 7.72 9.67 14.99
N THR A 84 6.95 8.60 14.79
CA THR A 84 7.44 7.22 15.04
C THR A 84 8.53 6.84 14.05
N PHE A 85 8.42 7.24 12.79
CA PHE A 85 9.46 7.00 11.78
C PHE A 85 10.78 7.65 12.22
N GLU A 86 10.75 8.92 12.62
CA GLU A 86 11.92 9.64 13.12
C GLU A 86 12.49 9.03 14.40
N SER A 87 11.61 8.58 15.30
CA SER A 87 12.02 7.85 16.51
C SER A 87 12.76 6.55 16.17
N PHE A 88 12.31 5.78 15.18
CA PHE A 88 13.02 4.59 14.74
C PHE A 88 14.38 4.90 14.13
N ILE A 89 14.53 5.99 13.38
CA ILE A 89 15.84 6.47 12.91
C ILE A 89 16.76 6.76 14.10
N ALA A 90 16.27 7.51 15.09
CA ALA A 90 17.03 7.89 16.29
C ALA A 90 17.43 6.67 17.14
N GLN A 91 16.59 5.62 17.17
CA GLN A 91 16.86 4.35 17.85
C GLN A 91 17.83 3.45 17.08
N GLY A 92 18.29 3.85 15.90
CA GLY A 92 19.27 3.13 15.12
C GLY A 92 18.76 1.78 14.59
N VAL A 93 17.48 1.69 14.17
CA VAL A 93 16.99 0.49 13.46
C VAL A 93 17.75 0.30 12.16
N ASP A 94 17.83 -0.95 11.68
CA ASP A 94 18.62 -1.28 10.50
C ASP A 94 17.85 -1.08 9.18
N ALA A 95 16.52 -1.13 9.22
CA ALA A 95 15.68 -0.91 8.05
C ALA A 95 14.26 -0.51 8.46
N ILE A 96 13.53 0.20 7.58
CA ILE A 96 12.17 0.66 7.84
C ILE A 96 11.26 0.31 6.67
N VAL A 97 10.06 -0.21 6.98
CA VAL A 97 8.93 -0.29 6.05
C VAL A 97 7.75 0.48 6.58
N ILE A 98 7.08 1.24 5.72
CA ILE A 98 5.92 2.07 6.09
C ILE A 98 4.81 1.98 5.05
N GLY A 99 3.54 1.88 5.52
CA GLY A 99 2.35 2.16 4.73
C GLY A 99 1.91 3.61 4.99
N PRO A 100 2.31 4.59 4.16
CA PRO A 100 2.08 5.99 4.48
C PRO A 100 0.61 6.39 4.33
N SER A 101 0.06 7.05 5.34
CA SER A 101 -1.24 7.71 5.26
C SER A 101 -1.20 8.93 4.34
N ASN A 102 -0.06 9.61 4.30
CA ASN A 102 0.19 10.72 3.39
C ASN A 102 1.59 10.59 2.78
N PRO A 103 1.68 10.29 1.46
CA PRO A 103 2.97 10.11 0.77
C PRO A 103 3.89 11.35 0.84
N ALA A 104 3.32 12.54 0.77
CA ALA A 104 4.12 13.78 0.80
C ALA A 104 4.73 14.04 2.19
N ALA A 105 3.99 13.71 3.25
CA ALA A 105 4.42 13.97 4.62
C ALA A 105 5.65 13.17 5.05
N ILE A 106 5.86 11.97 4.48
CA ILE A 106 6.99 11.10 4.85
C ILE A 106 8.27 11.39 4.08
N LYS A 107 8.25 12.22 3.02
CA LYS A 107 9.43 12.49 2.18
C LYS A 107 10.68 12.88 2.96
N GLY A 108 10.53 13.80 3.92
CA GLY A 108 11.63 14.25 4.75
C GLY A 108 12.24 13.15 5.61
N ALA A 109 11.37 12.35 6.25
CA ALA A 109 11.79 11.23 7.10
C ALA A 109 12.47 10.12 6.28
N VAL A 110 11.95 9.79 5.09
CA VAL A 110 12.57 8.82 4.17
C VAL A 110 13.96 9.29 3.75
N LYS A 111 14.09 10.55 3.31
CA LYS A 111 15.39 11.12 2.94
C LYS A 111 16.40 11.05 4.10
N LYS A 112 15.97 11.39 5.31
CA LYS A 112 16.79 11.33 6.53
C LYS A 112 17.27 9.90 6.83
N ALA A 113 16.38 8.90 6.72
CA ALA A 113 16.73 7.50 6.92
C ALA A 113 17.76 7.01 5.88
N LEU A 114 17.51 7.26 4.60
CA LEU A 114 18.42 6.87 3.52
C LEU A 114 19.79 7.53 3.68
N SER A 115 19.85 8.82 4.06
CA SER A 115 21.12 9.53 4.35
C SER A 115 21.84 8.96 5.57
N ALA A 116 21.13 8.32 6.51
CA ALA A 116 21.71 7.60 7.64
C ALA A 116 22.16 6.16 7.30
N GLY A 117 22.02 5.75 6.04
CA GLY A 117 22.31 4.39 5.58
C GLY A 117 21.26 3.35 5.97
N ILE A 118 20.03 3.77 6.29
CA ILE A 118 18.91 2.91 6.64
C ILE A 118 18.04 2.71 5.40
N PRO A 119 17.96 1.51 4.81
CA PRO A 119 17.08 1.23 3.68
C PRO A 119 15.61 1.38 4.08
N VAL A 120 14.84 2.03 3.18
CA VAL A 120 13.41 2.27 3.35
C VAL A 120 12.65 1.74 2.16
N ILE A 121 11.59 0.96 2.44
CA ILE A 121 10.59 0.55 1.46
C ILE A 121 9.20 0.96 1.93
N THR A 122 8.26 1.03 1.00
CA THR A 122 6.84 1.23 1.31
C THR A 122 6.06 -0.07 1.09
N PHE A 123 4.94 -0.23 1.77
CA PHE A 123 3.99 -1.31 1.54
C PHE A 123 2.55 -0.80 1.62
N ASP A 124 1.58 -1.55 1.05
CA ASP A 124 0.15 -1.21 1.00
C ASP A 124 -0.16 0.09 0.23
N THR A 125 0.34 1.20 0.70
CA THR A 125 0.26 2.51 0.03
C THR A 125 1.66 2.99 -0.30
N ASP A 126 1.85 3.47 -1.52
CA ASP A 126 3.15 3.91 -2.01
C ASP A 126 3.41 5.41 -1.80
N ALA A 127 4.69 5.76 -1.81
CA ALA A 127 5.20 7.13 -1.85
C ALA A 127 6.34 7.22 -2.88
N PRO A 128 6.05 7.16 -4.18
CA PRO A 128 7.06 7.02 -5.23
C PRO A 128 8.09 8.16 -5.22
N ASP A 129 7.63 9.39 -4.96
CA ASP A 129 8.51 10.59 -4.92
C ASP A 129 9.28 10.77 -3.63
N SER A 130 9.24 9.83 -2.69
CA SER A 130 9.97 9.93 -1.43
C SER A 130 11.44 9.53 -1.51
N GLY A 131 11.82 8.84 -2.59
CA GLY A 131 13.14 8.22 -2.75
C GLY A 131 13.23 6.82 -2.12
N ARG A 132 12.11 6.24 -1.66
CA ARG A 132 12.06 4.87 -1.16
C ARG A 132 12.68 3.89 -2.17
N LEU A 133 13.26 2.79 -1.68
CA LEU A 133 13.99 1.86 -2.55
C LEU A 133 13.07 0.96 -3.36
N LEU A 134 11.90 0.59 -2.80
CA LEU A 134 10.96 -0.36 -3.38
C LEU A 134 9.57 -0.16 -2.75
N TYR A 135 8.51 -0.39 -3.53
CA TYR A 135 7.14 -0.59 -3.05
C TYR A 135 6.79 -2.08 -3.08
N VAL A 136 6.23 -2.60 -2.01
CA VAL A 136 5.73 -3.98 -1.88
C VAL A 136 4.24 -3.93 -1.60
N GLY A 137 3.41 -4.28 -2.58
CA GLY A 137 1.97 -4.15 -2.39
C GLY A 137 1.17 -4.52 -3.63
N THR A 138 -0.12 -4.23 -3.57
CA THR A 138 -1.04 -4.44 -4.67
C THR A 138 -0.78 -3.43 -5.80
N ASP A 139 -0.83 -3.89 -7.05
CA ASP A 139 -1.06 -2.99 -8.18
C ASP A 139 -2.50 -2.46 -8.09
N ASN A 140 -2.63 -1.28 -7.48
CA ASN A 140 -3.93 -0.71 -7.13
C ASN A 140 -4.76 -0.33 -8.34
N TYR A 141 -4.12 0.12 -9.44
CA TYR A 141 -4.84 0.40 -10.68
C TYR A 141 -5.42 -0.88 -11.29
N LYS A 142 -4.59 -1.92 -11.41
CA LYS A 142 -5.01 -3.23 -11.91
C LYS A 142 -6.09 -3.85 -11.02
N ALA A 143 -5.96 -3.74 -9.70
CA ALA A 143 -6.94 -4.24 -8.75
C ALA A 143 -8.31 -3.53 -8.90
N GLY A 144 -8.29 -2.20 -9.06
CA GLY A 144 -9.48 -1.41 -9.38
C GLY A 144 -10.10 -1.78 -10.73
N TYR A 145 -9.26 -2.01 -11.73
CA TYR A 145 -9.72 -2.46 -13.06
C TYR A 145 -10.41 -3.84 -12.98
N GLU A 146 -9.84 -4.79 -12.28
CA GLU A 146 -10.47 -6.11 -12.05
C GLU A 146 -11.78 -5.99 -11.26
N ALA A 147 -11.86 -5.12 -10.24
CA ALA A 147 -13.11 -4.83 -9.54
C ALA A 147 -14.19 -4.27 -10.48
N GLY A 148 -13.80 -3.37 -11.39
CA GLY A 148 -14.69 -2.82 -12.41
C GLY A 148 -15.19 -3.89 -13.38
N LYS A 149 -14.33 -4.80 -13.84
CA LYS A 149 -14.75 -5.96 -14.68
C LYS A 149 -15.77 -6.85 -13.96
N VAL A 150 -15.55 -7.10 -12.66
CA VAL A 150 -16.51 -7.84 -11.85
C VAL A 150 -17.83 -7.10 -11.77
N MET A 151 -17.83 -5.78 -11.53
CA MET A 151 -19.03 -4.96 -11.49
C MET A 151 -19.79 -4.98 -12.82
N VAL A 152 -19.12 -4.79 -13.94
CA VAL A 152 -19.70 -4.90 -15.29
C VAL A 152 -20.39 -6.25 -15.50
N LYS A 153 -19.71 -7.34 -15.12
CA LYS A 153 -20.26 -8.70 -15.26
C LYS A 153 -21.50 -8.90 -14.41
N VAL A 154 -21.51 -8.50 -13.14
CA VAL A 154 -22.65 -8.73 -12.23
C VAL A 154 -23.83 -7.82 -12.48
N LEU A 155 -23.62 -6.70 -13.21
CA LEU A 155 -24.66 -5.78 -13.66
C LEU A 155 -25.08 -6.01 -15.13
N ASN A 156 -24.54 -7.05 -15.80
CA ASN A 156 -24.78 -7.30 -17.22
C ASN A 156 -24.53 -6.07 -18.11
N GLY A 157 -23.48 -5.32 -17.79
CA GLY A 157 -22.98 -4.19 -18.58
C GLY A 157 -23.76 -2.88 -18.45
N LYS A 158 -24.77 -2.76 -17.57
CA LYS A 158 -25.60 -1.54 -17.42
C LYS A 158 -26.04 -1.31 -15.99
N GLY A 159 -26.22 -0.05 -15.60
CA GLY A 159 -26.75 0.34 -14.28
C GLY A 159 -26.00 1.50 -13.63
N LYS A 160 -26.49 1.94 -12.49
CA LYS A 160 -25.92 3.06 -11.72
C LYS A 160 -25.12 2.53 -10.55
N VAL A 161 -23.89 3.03 -10.36
CA VAL A 161 -22.97 2.62 -9.30
C VAL A 161 -22.51 3.84 -8.50
N ALA A 162 -22.57 3.76 -7.17
CA ALA A 162 -21.92 4.70 -6.27
C ALA A 162 -20.58 4.14 -5.81
N ILE A 163 -19.56 5.01 -5.73
CA ILE A 163 -18.26 4.69 -5.15
C ILE A 163 -18.24 5.16 -3.69
N CYS A 164 -17.80 4.29 -2.78
CA CYS A 164 -17.55 4.63 -1.37
C CYS A 164 -16.07 4.43 -1.07
N THR A 165 -15.41 5.45 -0.50
CA THR A 165 -13.98 5.45 -0.20
C THR A 165 -13.65 6.14 1.11
N GLY A 166 -12.57 5.72 1.76
CA GLY A 166 -12.05 6.38 2.96
C GLY A 166 -11.18 7.60 2.67
N SER A 167 -10.67 7.73 1.45
CA SER A 167 -9.81 8.87 1.08
C SER A 167 -9.92 9.21 -0.39
N LEU A 168 -9.95 10.51 -0.71
CA LEU A 168 -9.91 11.02 -2.09
C LEU A 168 -8.49 11.33 -2.57
N THR A 169 -7.50 11.30 -1.67
CA THR A 169 -6.13 11.76 -1.94
C THR A 169 -5.07 10.69 -1.74
N ALA A 170 -5.36 9.64 -0.98
CA ALA A 170 -4.43 8.52 -0.82
C ALA A 170 -4.23 7.81 -2.17
N LEU A 171 -2.96 7.56 -2.53
CA LEU A 171 -2.60 7.08 -3.86
C LEU A 171 -3.28 5.76 -4.22
N ASN A 172 -3.37 4.82 -3.28
CA ASN A 172 -4.06 3.55 -3.50
C ASN A 172 -5.55 3.74 -3.80
N SER A 173 -6.24 4.66 -3.11
CA SER A 173 -7.64 4.98 -3.38
C SER A 173 -7.83 5.57 -4.78
N VAL A 174 -7.01 6.57 -5.13
CA VAL A 174 -7.05 7.21 -6.46
C VAL A 174 -6.85 6.17 -7.55
N GLN A 175 -5.80 5.36 -7.46
CA GLN A 175 -5.49 4.32 -8.45
C GLN A 175 -6.60 3.26 -8.56
N ARG A 176 -7.18 2.80 -7.44
CA ARG A 176 -8.32 1.86 -7.46
C ARG A 176 -9.55 2.45 -8.15
N MET A 177 -9.85 3.72 -7.88
CA MET A 177 -10.98 4.41 -8.54
C MET A 177 -10.71 4.65 -10.02
N GLU A 178 -9.49 5.01 -10.41
CA GLU A 178 -9.12 5.19 -11.82
C GLU A 178 -9.18 3.87 -12.60
N GLY A 179 -8.64 2.78 -12.04
CA GLY A 179 -8.74 1.45 -12.61
C GLY A 179 -10.19 1.01 -12.78
N PHE A 180 -11.03 1.21 -11.77
CA PHE A 180 -12.45 0.92 -11.83
C PHE A 180 -13.15 1.70 -12.94
N LYS A 181 -12.95 3.02 -13.02
CA LYS A 181 -13.47 3.88 -14.09
C LYS A 181 -13.02 3.40 -15.48
N ALA A 182 -11.75 2.98 -15.60
CA ALA A 182 -11.22 2.49 -16.88
C ALA A 182 -11.92 1.21 -17.35
N ALA A 183 -12.25 0.29 -16.44
CA ALA A 183 -12.96 -0.95 -16.76
C ALA A 183 -14.43 -0.72 -17.19
N LEU A 184 -15.04 0.40 -16.82
CA LEU A 184 -16.40 0.75 -17.22
C LEU A 184 -16.49 1.38 -18.62
N LYS A 185 -15.38 1.79 -19.21
CA LYS A 185 -15.39 2.40 -20.56
C LYS A 185 -15.98 1.45 -21.59
N GLY A 186 -16.86 1.99 -22.43
CA GLY A 186 -17.56 1.20 -23.46
C GLY A 186 -18.73 0.38 -22.94
N THR A 187 -19.10 0.51 -21.66
CA THR A 187 -20.29 -0.12 -21.06
C THR A 187 -21.38 0.93 -20.77
N GLN A 188 -22.56 0.48 -20.36
CA GLN A 188 -23.67 1.34 -19.89
C GLN A 188 -23.70 1.42 -18.34
N VAL A 189 -22.62 1.06 -17.65
CA VAL A 189 -22.51 1.25 -16.22
C VAL A 189 -22.05 2.68 -15.94
N GLN A 190 -22.82 3.42 -15.14
CA GLN A 190 -22.57 4.83 -14.86
C GLN A 190 -22.21 5.03 -13.38
N ILE A 191 -21.12 5.74 -13.11
CA ILE A 191 -20.80 6.19 -11.75
C ILE A 191 -21.62 7.45 -11.48
N VAL A 192 -22.54 7.38 -10.51
CA VAL A 192 -23.43 8.50 -10.18
C VAL A 192 -22.82 9.45 -9.16
N GLU A 193 -22.01 8.92 -8.21
CA GLU A 193 -21.39 9.74 -7.17
C GLU A 193 -20.24 8.99 -6.48
N THR A 194 -19.33 9.76 -5.87
CA THR A 194 -18.27 9.22 -5.01
C THR A 194 -18.41 9.81 -3.61
N TYR A 195 -18.54 8.95 -2.62
CA TYR A 195 -18.70 9.28 -1.20
C TYR A 195 -17.42 9.03 -0.44
N ASN A 196 -16.96 10.05 0.32
CA ASN A 196 -15.78 9.94 1.19
C ASN A 196 -16.20 9.90 2.66
N ASP A 197 -15.80 8.86 3.38
CA ASP A 197 -16.11 8.69 4.81
C ASP A 197 -14.93 9.06 5.73
N GLY A 198 -13.71 9.21 5.22
CA GLY A 198 -12.53 9.49 6.04
C GLY A 198 -12.15 8.34 6.97
N GLU A 199 -12.45 7.09 6.58
CA GLU A 199 -12.27 5.87 7.38
C GLU A 199 -13.14 5.82 8.67
N ASP A 200 -14.21 6.61 8.72
CA ASP A 200 -15.22 6.58 9.79
C ASP A 200 -16.36 5.63 9.44
N LYS A 201 -16.57 4.61 10.27
CA LYS A 201 -17.60 3.57 10.04
C LYS A 201 -19.03 4.13 10.03
N ALA A 202 -19.34 5.06 10.92
CA ALA A 202 -20.68 5.64 11.00
C ALA A 202 -20.97 6.49 9.78
N LYS A 203 -19.99 7.27 9.34
CA LYS A 203 -20.08 8.07 8.11
C LYS A 203 -20.14 7.20 6.87
N ALA A 204 -19.42 6.09 6.81
CA ALA A 204 -19.52 5.13 5.70
C ALA A 204 -20.96 4.57 5.56
N LEU A 205 -21.60 4.21 6.68
CA LEU A 205 -22.99 3.76 6.69
C LEU A 205 -23.94 4.89 6.24
N ALA A 206 -23.81 6.09 6.81
CA ALA A 206 -24.63 7.22 6.45
C ALA A 206 -24.51 7.58 4.95
N ASN A 207 -23.29 7.56 4.40
CA ASN A 207 -23.04 7.76 2.98
C ASN A 207 -23.76 6.73 2.09
N ALA A 208 -23.70 5.45 2.47
CA ALA A 208 -24.37 4.39 1.71
C ALA A 208 -25.89 4.53 1.77
N GLN A 209 -26.45 4.91 2.93
CA GLN A 209 -27.89 5.22 3.07
C GLN A 209 -28.30 6.41 2.23
N ALA A 210 -27.53 7.51 2.25
CA ALA A 210 -27.77 8.70 1.44
C ALA A 210 -27.74 8.37 -0.07
N ALA A 211 -26.81 7.53 -0.51
CA ALA A 211 -26.76 7.07 -1.90
C ALA A 211 -28.02 6.31 -2.31
N LEU A 212 -28.54 5.41 -1.46
CA LEU A 212 -29.77 4.65 -1.74
C LEU A 212 -31.02 5.51 -1.75
N GLN A 213 -31.06 6.60 -0.98
CA GLN A 213 -32.14 7.58 -0.99
C GLN A 213 -32.09 8.47 -2.23
N LYS A 214 -30.92 8.99 -2.55
CA LYS A 214 -30.70 9.91 -3.68
C LYS A 214 -30.89 9.23 -5.04
N TYR A 215 -30.52 7.95 -5.12
CA TYR A 215 -30.59 7.13 -6.33
C TYR A 215 -31.43 5.86 -6.08
N PRO A 216 -32.79 5.95 -6.15
CA PRO A 216 -33.67 4.79 -5.89
C PRO A 216 -33.43 3.61 -6.83
N ASP A 217 -32.89 3.86 -8.03
CA ASP A 217 -32.53 2.91 -9.08
C ASP A 217 -31.02 2.50 -9.04
N LEU A 218 -30.33 2.79 -7.94
CA LEU A 218 -28.96 2.38 -7.77
C LEU A 218 -28.82 0.86 -7.92
N SER A 219 -27.90 0.44 -8.79
CA SER A 219 -27.69 -0.96 -9.15
C SER A 219 -26.50 -1.58 -8.40
N GLY A 220 -25.54 -0.77 -7.93
CA GLY A 220 -24.38 -1.27 -7.24
C GLY A 220 -23.59 -0.26 -6.42
N PHE A 221 -22.77 -0.78 -5.51
CA PHE A 221 -21.75 -0.06 -4.78
C PHE A 221 -20.37 -0.61 -5.10
N TYR A 222 -19.42 0.29 -5.30
CA TYR A 222 -18.00 -0.04 -5.29
C TYR A 222 -17.36 0.49 -4.00
N GLY A 223 -16.94 -0.42 -3.11
CA GLY A 223 -16.25 -0.10 -1.86
C GLY A 223 -14.74 -0.19 -2.01
N VAL A 224 -14.05 0.92 -1.84
CA VAL A 224 -12.61 1.04 -2.13
C VAL A 224 -11.73 0.58 -0.97
N TYR A 225 -12.22 0.65 0.26
CA TYR A 225 -11.54 0.26 1.50
C TYR A 225 -12.34 -0.75 2.31
N ALA A 226 -11.68 -1.37 3.29
CA ALA A 226 -12.26 -2.40 4.17
C ALA A 226 -13.56 -1.99 4.88
N PHE A 227 -13.73 -0.71 5.21
CA PHE A 227 -14.94 -0.21 5.87
C PHE A 227 -16.15 -0.10 4.95
N ASN A 228 -15.92 0.11 3.65
CA ASN A 228 -16.97 0.47 2.71
C ASN A 228 -17.88 -0.72 2.37
N GLY A 229 -17.32 -1.91 2.12
CA GLY A 229 -18.10 -3.10 1.79
C GLY A 229 -19.14 -3.44 2.85
N PRO A 230 -18.77 -3.63 4.13
CA PRO A 230 -19.68 -3.87 5.22
C PRO A 230 -20.73 -2.77 5.42
N ALA A 231 -20.33 -1.49 5.34
CA ALA A 231 -21.26 -0.36 5.47
C ALA A 231 -22.32 -0.35 4.35
N CYS A 232 -21.91 -0.57 3.10
CA CYS A 232 -22.83 -0.71 1.97
C CYS A 232 -23.77 -1.91 2.15
N ALA A 233 -23.26 -3.05 2.61
CA ALA A 233 -24.05 -4.25 2.85
C ALA A 233 -25.12 -4.01 3.93
N GLN A 234 -24.76 -3.33 5.02
CA GLN A 234 -25.70 -2.95 6.07
C GLN A 234 -26.79 -2.00 5.54
N ALA A 235 -26.42 -0.95 4.81
CA ALA A 235 -27.37 0.00 4.22
C ALA A 235 -28.34 -0.69 3.25
N VAL A 236 -27.84 -1.55 2.38
CA VAL A 236 -28.63 -2.34 1.41
C VAL A 236 -29.60 -3.27 2.12
N LYS A 237 -29.17 -3.92 3.21
CA LYS A 237 -30.02 -4.79 4.05
C LYS A 237 -31.13 -3.98 4.71
N MET A 238 -30.81 -2.83 5.32
CA MET A 238 -31.80 -1.95 5.98
C MET A 238 -32.85 -1.40 4.98
N ALA A 239 -32.42 -1.13 3.74
CA ALA A 239 -33.31 -0.66 2.66
C ALA A 239 -34.14 -1.77 1.98
N GLY A 240 -34.02 -3.04 2.41
CA GLY A 240 -34.73 -4.16 1.78
C GLY A 240 -34.28 -4.46 0.34
N LYS A 241 -33.06 -4.02 -0.04
CA LYS A 241 -32.52 -4.15 -1.41
C LYS A 241 -31.46 -5.25 -1.53
N ALA A 242 -31.36 -6.15 -0.54
CA ALA A 242 -30.45 -7.29 -0.56
C ALA A 242 -30.64 -8.13 -1.83
N GLY A 243 -29.49 -8.48 -2.49
CA GLY A 243 -29.49 -9.21 -3.76
C GLY A 243 -29.84 -8.38 -5.01
N LYS A 244 -30.58 -7.27 -4.86
CA LYS A 244 -30.90 -6.34 -5.96
C LYS A 244 -29.73 -5.38 -6.23
N VAL A 245 -29.20 -4.73 -5.20
CA VAL A 245 -28.01 -3.86 -5.29
C VAL A 245 -26.77 -4.71 -5.12
N LYS A 246 -25.89 -4.72 -6.11
CA LYS A 246 -24.64 -5.51 -6.11
C LYS A 246 -23.54 -4.76 -5.38
N ILE A 247 -22.73 -5.47 -4.60
CA ILE A 247 -21.61 -4.86 -3.89
C ILE A 247 -20.33 -5.55 -4.32
N VAL A 248 -19.42 -4.78 -4.91
CA VAL A 248 -18.04 -5.17 -5.18
C VAL A 248 -17.15 -4.27 -4.33
N CYS A 249 -16.28 -4.85 -3.53
CA CYS A 249 -15.49 -4.08 -2.58
C CYS A 249 -14.07 -4.62 -2.44
N PHE A 250 -13.30 -4.03 -1.54
CA PHE A 250 -11.95 -4.47 -1.18
C PHE A 250 -11.91 -5.11 0.19
N ASP A 251 -10.89 -5.94 0.34
CA ASP A 251 -10.46 -6.63 1.56
C ASP A 251 -11.29 -7.86 1.96
N THR A 252 -10.68 -8.72 2.76
CA THR A 252 -11.19 -10.06 3.08
C THR A 252 -11.20 -10.32 4.58
N THR A 253 -11.61 -9.30 5.37
CA THR A 253 -11.79 -9.50 6.82
C THR A 253 -12.89 -10.53 7.10
N ALA A 254 -12.94 -11.07 8.32
CA ALA A 254 -13.99 -12.00 8.74
C ALA A 254 -15.39 -11.47 8.45
N GLU A 255 -15.63 -10.16 8.66
CA GLU A 255 -16.91 -9.51 8.38
C GLU A 255 -17.27 -9.57 6.90
N HIS A 256 -16.31 -9.33 5.97
CA HIS A 256 -16.54 -9.48 4.53
C HIS A 256 -16.94 -10.91 4.17
N MET A 257 -16.24 -11.90 4.73
CA MET A 257 -16.53 -13.30 4.45
C MET A 257 -17.93 -13.72 4.93
N GLN A 258 -18.35 -13.27 6.10
CA GLN A 258 -19.70 -13.49 6.60
C GLN A 258 -20.77 -12.84 5.68
N LEU A 259 -20.52 -11.62 5.21
CA LEU A 259 -21.43 -10.90 4.31
C LEU A 259 -21.50 -11.51 2.91
N ILE A 260 -20.39 -12.08 2.41
CA ILE A 260 -20.38 -12.88 1.17
C ILE A 260 -21.18 -14.17 1.36
N LYS A 261 -21.00 -14.88 2.48
CA LYS A 261 -21.76 -16.10 2.80
C LYS A 261 -23.27 -15.84 2.83
N GLN A 262 -23.66 -14.68 3.39
CA GLN A 262 -25.05 -14.21 3.44
C GLN A 262 -25.57 -13.70 2.08
N GLY A 263 -24.71 -13.53 1.08
CA GLY A 263 -25.08 -12.99 -0.25
C GLY A 263 -25.30 -11.48 -0.28
N LEU A 264 -24.88 -10.76 0.78
CA LEU A 264 -24.98 -9.29 0.88
C LEU A 264 -23.83 -8.61 0.11
N ILE A 265 -22.61 -9.16 0.15
CA ILE A 265 -21.50 -8.75 -0.71
C ILE A 265 -21.42 -9.73 -1.88
N THR A 266 -21.37 -9.21 -3.09
CA THR A 266 -21.31 -10.01 -4.33
C THR A 266 -19.92 -10.55 -4.60
N ALA A 267 -18.92 -9.69 -4.46
CA ALA A 267 -17.51 -10.05 -4.59
C ALA A 267 -16.63 -9.07 -3.81
N THR A 268 -15.48 -9.53 -3.37
CA THR A 268 -14.43 -8.67 -2.80
C THR A 268 -13.09 -8.95 -3.45
N ILE A 269 -12.26 -7.90 -3.54
CA ILE A 269 -10.88 -7.95 -4.01
C ILE A 269 -9.99 -8.09 -2.78
N GLY A 270 -9.51 -9.29 -2.55
CA GLY A 270 -8.53 -9.56 -1.50
C GLY A 270 -7.16 -9.09 -1.93
N GLN A 271 -6.56 -8.24 -1.13
CA GLN A 271 -5.13 -7.97 -1.17
C GLN A 271 -4.42 -9.13 -0.45
N ARG A 272 -3.11 -9.09 -0.33
CA ARG A 272 -2.35 -10.11 0.41
C ARG A 272 -1.53 -9.46 1.51
N PRO A 273 -2.17 -8.89 2.55
CA PRO A 273 -1.50 -8.11 3.60
C PRO A 273 -0.43 -8.92 4.34
N PHE A 274 -0.68 -10.22 4.61
CA PHE A 274 0.34 -11.11 5.17
C PHE A 274 1.61 -11.16 4.28
N MET A 275 1.43 -11.30 2.96
CA MET A 275 2.57 -11.35 2.03
C MET A 275 3.27 -10.00 1.92
N MET A 276 2.56 -8.88 2.05
CA MET A 276 3.18 -7.55 2.11
C MET A 276 4.12 -7.47 3.32
N GLY A 277 3.67 -7.85 4.50
CA GLY A 277 4.51 -7.89 5.71
C GLY A 277 5.68 -8.87 5.60
N TYR A 278 5.41 -10.10 5.17
CA TYR A 278 6.41 -11.15 5.03
C TYR A 278 7.51 -10.77 4.03
N ARG A 279 7.13 -10.40 2.80
CA ARG A 279 8.07 -10.06 1.72
C ARG A 279 8.86 -8.80 2.03
N SER A 280 8.21 -7.79 2.62
CA SER A 280 8.91 -6.56 3.03
C SER A 280 10.01 -6.84 4.05
N THR A 281 9.71 -7.67 5.06
CA THR A 281 10.69 -8.04 6.08
C THR A 281 11.83 -8.86 5.49
N GLU A 282 11.53 -9.86 4.64
CA GLU A 282 12.52 -10.68 3.95
C GLU A 282 13.45 -9.83 3.07
N ILE A 283 12.89 -8.93 2.27
CA ILE A 283 13.64 -8.05 1.36
C ILE A 283 14.53 -7.10 2.15
N LEU A 284 13.99 -6.44 3.19
CA LEU A 284 14.79 -5.54 4.02
C LEU A 284 15.91 -6.26 4.77
N TYR A 285 15.62 -7.45 5.30
CA TYR A 285 16.67 -8.29 5.93
C TYR A 285 17.80 -8.58 4.93
N ARG A 286 17.45 -8.98 3.71
CA ARG A 286 18.44 -9.21 2.64
C ARG A 286 19.17 -7.92 2.25
N MET A 287 18.48 -6.78 2.17
CA MET A 287 19.13 -5.49 1.88
C MET A 287 20.18 -5.14 2.93
N VAL A 288 19.92 -5.46 4.20
CA VAL A 288 20.85 -5.23 5.30
C VAL A 288 22.00 -6.26 5.33
N THR A 289 21.76 -7.52 4.95
CA THR A 289 22.78 -8.60 5.07
C THR A 289 23.52 -8.91 3.78
N GLU A 290 22.92 -8.64 2.62
CA GLU A 290 23.50 -8.94 1.31
C GLU A 290 23.82 -7.68 0.49
N GLY A 291 23.33 -6.52 0.93
CA GLY A 291 23.43 -5.23 0.25
C GLY A 291 22.27 -4.90 -0.67
N VAL A 292 21.91 -3.62 -0.70
CA VAL A 292 20.74 -3.09 -1.45
C VAL A 292 20.85 -3.41 -2.95
N ASP A 293 22.00 -3.14 -3.56
CA ASP A 293 22.19 -3.31 -5.00
C ASP A 293 22.06 -4.77 -5.45
N LYS A 294 22.58 -5.71 -4.63
CA LYS A 294 22.44 -7.14 -4.91
C LYS A 294 20.97 -7.54 -4.91
N VAL A 295 20.23 -7.12 -3.86
CA VAL A 295 18.81 -7.47 -3.74
C VAL A 295 17.97 -6.87 -4.88
N LEU A 296 18.24 -5.63 -5.29
CA LEU A 296 17.56 -5.02 -6.43
C LEU A 296 17.88 -5.74 -7.75
N ARG A 297 19.11 -6.23 -7.95
CA ARG A 297 19.43 -7.07 -9.12
C ARG A 297 18.69 -8.40 -9.09
N ASP A 298 18.66 -9.09 -7.96
CA ASP A 298 17.95 -10.37 -7.80
C ASP A 298 16.44 -10.21 -8.11
N LEU A 299 15.87 -9.04 -7.76
CA LEU A 299 14.49 -8.68 -8.08
C LEU A 299 14.30 -8.14 -9.51
N LYS A 300 15.38 -7.99 -10.30
CA LYS A 300 15.39 -7.38 -11.65
C LYS A 300 14.88 -5.94 -11.66
N MET A 301 15.18 -5.18 -10.62
CA MET A 301 14.73 -3.80 -10.41
C MET A 301 15.87 -2.78 -10.35
N ASP A 302 17.12 -3.24 -10.46
CA ASP A 302 18.33 -2.39 -10.39
C ASP A 302 18.37 -1.32 -11.48
N LYS A 303 17.86 -1.63 -12.68
CA LYS A 303 17.80 -0.70 -13.82
C LYS A 303 16.57 0.21 -13.81
N LEU A 304 15.62 -0.01 -12.90
CA LEU A 304 14.45 0.85 -12.77
C LEU A 304 14.75 2.01 -11.82
N PRO A 305 14.28 3.22 -12.11
CA PRO A 305 14.35 4.30 -11.15
C PRO A 305 13.47 3.99 -9.93
N PRO A 306 13.80 4.49 -8.73
CA PRO A 306 13.14 4.11 -7.48
C PRO A 306 11.62 4.16 -7.54
N GLU A 307 11.03 5.21 -8.11
CA GLU A 307 9.58 5.42 -8.21
C GLU A 307 8.84 4.33 -9.00
N LYS A 308 9.54 3.61 -9.90
CA LYS A 308 8.99 2.50 -10.70
C LYS A 308 9.23 1.11 -10.12
N ARG A 309 10.00 1.01 -9.02
CA ARG A 309 10.28 -0.27 -8.38
C ARG A 309 9.07 -0.73 -7.57
N HIS A 310 8.40 -1.76 -8.05
CA HIS A 310 7.19 -2.30 -7.45
C HIS A 310 7.21 -3.84 -7.47
N LEU A 311 7.05 -4.45 -6.31
CA LEU A 311 6.79 -5.86 -6.14
C LEU A 311 5.29 -6.06 -5.91
N ASP A 312 4.56 -6.42 -6.97
CA ASP A 312 3.13 -6.73 -6.87
C ASP A 312 2.92 -8.01 -6.06
N THR A 313 2.16 -7.90 -4.98
CA THR A 313 1.76 -9.06 -4.16
C THR A 313 0.59 -9.83 -4.75
N GLY A 314 -0.02 -9.34 -5.81
CA GLY A 314 -1.20 -9.91 -6.45
C GLY A 314 -2.50 -9.63 -5.68
N ILE A 315 -3.59 -10.11 -6.27
CA ILE A 315 -4.94 -10.01 -5.70
C ILE A 315 -5.66 -11.35 -5.79
N ASP A 316 -6.70 -11.50 -4.98
CA ASP A 316 -7.65 -12.61 -5.03
C ASP A 316 -9.08 -12.06 -5.19
N ILE A 317 -9.82 -12.51 -6.19
CA ILE A 317 -11.24 -12.15 -6.35
C ILE A 317 -12.05 -13.21 -5.62
N VAL A 318 -12.65 -12.82 -4.48
CA VAL A 318 -13.40 -13.72 -3.62
C VAL A 318 -14.88 -13.49 -3.78
N THR A 319 -15.59 -14.58 -4.02
CA THR A 319 -17.05 -14.66 -4.17
C THR A 319 -17.58 -15.82 -3.33
N LYS A 320 -18.90 -15.94 -3.19
CA LYS A 320 -19.51 -17.09 -2.51
C LYS A 320 -19.07 -18.45 -3.11
N ALA A 321 -18.81 -18.49 -4.42
CA ALA A 321 -18.44 -19.75 -5.09
C ALA A 321 -17.02 -20.25 -4.75
N ASN A 322 -16.09 -19.35 -4.43
CA ASN A 322 -14.69 -19.72 -4.21
C ASN A 322 -14.15 -19.41 -2.80
N MET A 323 -14.97 -18.86 -1.90
CA MET A 323 -14.53 -18.44 -0.58
C MET A 323 -13.92 -19.58 0.26
N GLU A 324 -14.42 -20.80 0.15
CA GLU A 324 -13.87 -21.96 0.87
C GLU A 324 -12.49 -22.37 0.33
N ALA A 325 -12.28 -22.29 -0.99
CA ALA A 325 -10.97 -22.51 -1.57
C ALA A 325 -9.97 -21.43 -1.12
N TYR A 326 -10.40 -20.18 -1.09
CA TYR A 326 -9.62 -19.05 -0.56
C TYR A 326 -9.28 -19.24 0.92
N ARG A 327 -10.25 -19.63 1.74
CA ARG A 327 -10.04 -19.95 3.16
C ARG A 327 -8.96 -21.03 3.36
N LYS A 328 -9.03 -22.13 2.60
CA LYS A 328 -8.03 -23.20 2.63
C LYS A 328 -6.63 -22.71 2.24
N GLN A 329 -6.54 -21.80 1.28
CA GLN A 329 -5.28 -21.18 0.87
C GLN A 329 -4.65 -20.37 2.02
N LEU A 330 -5.44 -19.55 2.74
CA LEU A 330 -4.95 -18.77 3.89
C LEU A 330 -4.47 -19.66 5.04
N LEU A 331 -5.22 -20.73 5.34
CA LEU A 331 -4.81 -21.70 6.38
C LEU A 331 -3.47 -22.37 6.05
N LYS A 332 -3.20 -22.70 4.78
CA LYS A 332 -1.90 -23.25 4.36
C LYS A 332 -0.74 -22.25 4.59
N LEU A 333 -1.02 -20.96 4.56
CA LEU A 333 -0.06 -19.90 4.87
C LEU A 333 0.06 -19.62 6.37
N GLY A 334 -0.71 -20.31 7.22
CA GLY A 334 -0.75 -20.07 8.66
C GLY A 334 -1.50 -18.79 9.05
N ILE A 335 -2.34 -18.24 8.15
CA ILE A 335 -3.13 -17.05 8.42
C ILE A 335 -4.40 -17.45 9.15
N PRO A 336 -4.69 -16.85 10.33
CA PRO A 336 -5.91 -17.13 11.06
C PRO A 336 -7.15 -16.72 10.28
N VAL A 337 -8.12 -17.62 10.18
CA VAL A 337 -9.41 -17.39 9.50
C VAL A 337 -10.58 -17.51 10.49
N GLN A 338 -10.39 -17.00 11.71
CA GLN A 338 -11.43 -17.02 12.72
C GLN A 338 -12.59 -16.11 12.34
N GLY A 339 -13.83 -16.58 12.57
CA GLY A 339 -15.04 -15.82 12.30
C GLY A 339 -15.51 -15.80 10.83
N TRP A 340 -15.00 -16.72 10.01
CA TRP A 340 -15.40 -16.87 8.59
C TRP A 340 -16.63 -17.75 8.40
#